data_be337048f1ea65d85edf84ed353e7080
#
_entry.id   be337048f1ea65d85edf84ed353e7080
#
_cell.length_a   1.000
_cell.length_b   1.000
_cell.length_c   1.000
_cell.angle_alpha   90.00
_cell.angle_beta   90.00
_cell.angle_gamma   90.00
#
_symmetry.space_group_name_H-M   'P 1'
#
loop_
_entity.id
_entity.type
_entity.pdbx_description
1 polymer ?
#
loop_
_entity_poly.entity_id
_entity_poly.type
_entity_poly.pdbx_seq_one_letter_code
_entity_poly.pdbx_strand_id
1 'polypeptide(L)'
;VIDPRDGQATIERPDALTAEWLTANLGGGRVSGFTVERIGTGQMSECYRVTLTYGQGSGPCSVVLKVAASDPVSRGTGQALGLYEREVRFYTELAPRLGGPIAQCFHASYQPETGMFTLLLDDAAPAEVGDEIRGATIEDAALALTQLGRLHGPLIGSETL
;
A
#
# COMPACT_ATOMS: atom_id res chain seq x y z
N VAL A 1 -2.85 -13.42 8.98
CA VAL A 1 -1.44 -13.50 8.53
C VAL A 1 -1.50 -13.86 7.05
N ILE A 2 -1.20 -12.90 6.18
CA ILE A 2 -1.12 -13.14 4.73
C ILE A 2 0.20 -13.87 4.51
N ASP A 3 0.17 -15.11 4.01
CA ASP A 3 1.39 -15.81 3.57
C ASP A 3 1.80 -15.23 2.20
N PRO A 4 2.98 -14.59 2.09
CA PRO A 4 3.44 -14.04 0.81
C PRO A 4 3.68 -15.09 -0.28
N ARG A 5 3.53 -16.38 0.05
CA ARG A 5 3.70 -17.51 -0.85
C ARG A 5 2.39 -18.08 -1.41
N ASP A 6 1.24 -17.59 -0.95
CA ASP A 6 -0.04 -17.96 -1.52
C ASP A 6 -0.18 -17.32 -2.91
N GLY A 7 -0.02 -18.12 -3.94
CA GLY A 7 0.10 -17.83 -5.36
C GLY A 7 -0.96 -16.95 -6.03
N GLN A 8 -1.35 -15.88 -5.37
CA GLN A 8 -2.15 -14.83 -6.00
C GLN A 8 -1.25 -13.98 -6.88
N ALA A 9 -1.62 -13.87 -8.14
CA ALA A 9 -0.83 -13.20 -9.17
C ALA A 9 -0.48 -11.76 -8.75
N THR A 10 0.80 -11.40 -8.85
CA THR A 10 1.27 -10.02 -8.74
C THR A 10 0.60 -9.19 -9.83
N ILE A 11 -0.04 -8.11 -9.47
CA ILE A 11 -0.61 -7.14 -10.39
C ILE A 11 0.49 -6.15 -10.77
N GLU A 12 1.04 -6.32 -11.95
CA GLU A 12 2.13 -5.46 -12.42
C GLU A 12 1.64 -4.09 -12.87
N ARG A 13 0.40 -4.03 -13.37
CA ARG A 13 -0.22 -2.83 -13.94
C ARG A 13 -1.72 -2.79 -13.59
N PRO A 14 -2.31 -1.58 -13.50
CA PRO A 14 -3.73 -1.45 -13.13
C PRO A 14 -4.70 -2.08 -14.12
N ASP A 15 -4.32 -2.24 -15.39
CA ASP A 15 -5.12 -2.91 -16.43
C ASP A 15 -5.21 -4.43 -16.24
N ALA A 16 -4.35 -5.01 -15.40
CA ALA A 16 -4.45 -6.42 -15.01
C ALA A 16 -5.43 -6.67 -13.84
N LEU A 17 -5.97 -5.60 -13.21
CA LEU A 17 -6.98 -5.76 -12.16
C LEU A 17 -8.27 -6.37 -12.71
N THR A 18 -8.85 -7.28 -11.91
CA THR A 18 -10.18 -7.82 -12.17
C THR A 18 -11.07 -7.74 -10.92
N ALA A 19 -12.38 -7.74 -11.12
CA ALA A 19 -13.34 -7.74 -10.01
C ALA A 19 -13.21 -9.02 -9.15
N GLU A 20 -12.86 -10.14 -9.76
CA GLU A 20 -12.60 -11.41 -9.08
C GLU A 20 -11.37 -11.31 -8.17
N TRP A 21 -10.27 -10.75 -8.69
CA TRP A 21 -9.05 -10.57 -7.90
C TRP A 21 -9.28 -9.63 -6.71
N LEU A 22 -9.99 -8.51 -6.94
CA LEU A 22 -10.35 -7.58 -5.87
C LEU A 22 -11.25 -8.24 -4.82
N THR A 23 -12.25 -9.00 -5.24
CA THR A 23 -13.14 -9.76 -4.35
C THR A 23 -12.36 -10.73 -3.47
N ALA A 24 -11.42 -11.46 -4.05
CA ALA A 24 -10.62 -12.45 -3.33
C ALA A 24 -9.68 -11.84 -2.28
N ASN A 25 -9.17 -10.63 -2.55
CA ASN A 25 -8.19 -9.98 -1.66
C ASN A 25 -8.83 -9.09 -0.59
N LEU A 26 -9.97 -8.46 -0.88
CA LEU A 26 -10.56 -7.50 0.06
C LEU A 26 -11.30 -8.14 1.23
N GLY A 27 -11.84 -9.33 1.04
CA GLY A 27 -12.78 -9.95 2.00
C GLY A 27 -14.07 -9.12 2.15
N GLY A 28 -15.17 -9.74 2.44
CA GLY A 28 -16.45 -9.04 2.64
C GLY A 28 -17.37 -9.16 1.42
N GLY A 29 -17.61 -8.05 0.69
CA GLY A 29 -18.55 -8.03 -0.42
C GLY A 29 -17.96 -8.50 -1.76
N ARG A 30 -18.84 -8.95 -2.68
CA ARG A 30 -18.46 -9.26 -4.06
C ARG A 30 -18.36 -7.97 -4.87
N VAL A 31 -17.16 -7.65 -5.34
CA VAL A 31 -16.93 -6.53 -6.27
C VAL A 31 -17.60 -6.83 -7.61
N SER A 32 -18.47 -5.92 -8.07
CA SER A 32 -19.15 -6.02 -9.35
C SER A 32 -18.61 -5.05 -10.40
N GLY A 33 -17.84 -4.03 -9.97
CA GLY A 33 -17.21 -3.07 -10.85
C GLY A 33 -16.23 -2.18 -10.09
N PHE A 34 -15.34 -1.53 -10.79
CA PHE A 34 -14.39 -0.59 -10.22
C PHE A 34 -13.93 0.43 -11.26
N THR A 35 -13.43 1.56 -10.78
CA THR A 35 -12.70 2.56 -11.58
C THR A 35 -11.32 2.75 -11.03
N VAL A 36 -10.37 3.13 -11.89
CA VAL A 36 -8.96 3.32 -11.51
C VAL A 36 -8.53 4.73 -11.88
N GLU A 37 -7.94 5.44 -10.92
CA GLU A 37 -7.38 6.77 -11.10
C GLU A 37 -5.95 6.81 -10.58
N ARG A 38 -5.00 7.33 -11.36
CA ARG A 38 -3.63 7.52 -10.88
C ARG A 38 -3.60 8.64 -9.86
N ILE A 39 -2.96 8.39 -8.71
CA ILE A 39 -2.79 9.36 -7.63
C ILE A 39 -1.31 9.52 -7.27
N GLY A 40 -0.97 10.68 -6.72
CA GLY A 40 0.40 10.98 -6.28
C GLY A 40 1.40 11.15 -7.43
N THR A 41 2.62 11.55 -7.05
CA THR A 41 3.73 11.89 -7.96
C THR A 41 4.95 10.99 -7.72
N GLY A 42 4.75 9.80 -7.15
CA GLY A 42 5.83 8.85 -6.83
C GLY A 42 6.68 8.51 -8.05
N GLN A 43 8.00 8.61 -7.91
CA GLN A 43 8.94 8.36 -9.00
C GLN A 43 9.32 6.87 -9.11
N MET A 44 9.53 6.19 -7.97
CA MET A 44 9.97 4.79 -7.95
C MET A 44 8.81 3.80 -7.98
N SER A 45 7.58 4.25 -7.71
CA SER A 45 6.37 3.45 -7.73
C SER A 45 5.20 4.30 -8.19
N GLU A 46 4.15 3.65 -8.67
CA GLU A 46 2.92 4.29 -9.09
C GLU A 46 1.78 3.86 -8.16
N CYS A 47 0.99 4.84 -7.74
CA CYS A 47 -0.18 4.62 -6.90
C CYS A 47 -1.46 4.91 -7.70
N TYR A 48 -2.46 4.07 -7.50
CA TYR A 48 -3.76 4.20 -8.15
C TYR A 48 -4.85 4.05 -7.10
N ARG A 49 -5.80 4.99 -7.06
CA ARG A 49 -7.04 4.83 -6.33
C ARG A 49 -7.97 3.94 -7.12
N VAL A 50 -8.45 2.90 -6.50
CA VAL A 50 -9.43 1.97 -7.06
C VAL A 50 -10.73 2.17 -6.30
N THR A 51 -11.71 2.82 -6.94
CA THR A 51 -13.05 3.02 -6.39
C THR A 51 -13.91 1.82 -6.70
N LEU A 52 -14.57 1.26 -5.70
CA LEU A 52 -15.20 -0.06 -5.74
C LEU A 52 -16.74 0.05 -5.76
N THR A 53 -17.36 -0.84 -6.53
CA THR A 53 -18.80 -1.07 -6.51
C THR A 53 -19.08 -2.52 -6.17
N TYR A 54 -20.00 -2.76 -5.23
CA TYR A 54 -20.33 -4.10 -4.76
C TYR A 54 -21.69 -4.54 -5.29
N GLY A 55 -21.76 -5.74 -5.82
CA GLY A 55 -23.02 -6.38 -6.23
C GLY A 55 -23.71 -7.10 -5.08
N GLN A 56 -22.93 -7.57 -4.09
CA GLN A 56 -23.43 -8.23 -2.88
C GLN A 56 -22.47 -7.92 -1.72
N GLY A 57 -23.01 -7.80 -0.51
CA GLY A 57 -22.25 -7.46 0.68
C GLY A 57 -21.74 -6.01 0.64
N SER A 58 -20.67 -5.74 1.38
CA SER A 58 -20.04 -4.42 1.47
C SER A 58 -18.55 -4.56 1.77
N GLY A 59 -17.81 -3.49 1.56
CA GLY A 59 -16.39 -3.38 1.88
C GLY A 59 -15.94 -1.92 1.79
N PRO A 60 -14.64 -1.63 1.70
CA PRO A 60 -14.13 -0.27 1.55
C PRO A 60 -14.69 0.37 0.27
N CYS A 61 -14.97 1.69 0.32
CA CYS A 61 -15.43 2.43 -0.86
C CYS A 61 -14.31 2.57 -1.91
N SER A 62 -13.08 2.70 -1.45
CA SER A 62 -11.89 2.77 -2.29
C SER A 62 -10.69 2.12 -1.60
N VAL A 63 -9.72 1.72 -2.40
CA VAL A 63 -8.42 1.20 -1.96
C VAL A 63 -7.32 1.78 -2.84
N VAL A 64 -6.08 1.70 -2.38
CA VAL A 64 -4.91 2.14 -3.14
C VAL A 64 -4.13 0.93 -3.63
N LEU A 65 -4.04 0.80 -4.94
CA LEU A 65 -3.11 -0.12 -5.60
C LEU A 65 -1.76 0.58 -5.77
N LYS A 66 -0.69 -0.03 -5.29
CA LYS A 66 0.68 0.44 -5.50
C LYS A 66 1.49 -0.62 -6.23
N VAL A 67 2.14 -0.21 -7.32
CA VAL A 67 2.93 -1.08 -8.21
C VAL A 67 4.26 -0.43 -8.57
N ALA A 68 5.19 -1.21 -9.13
CA ALA A 68 6.47 -0.69 -9.59
C ALA A 68 6.30 0.37 -10.69
N ALA A 69 7.23 1.33 -10.75
CA ALA A 69 7.21 2.36 -11.78
C ALA A 69 7.17 1.77 -13.20
N SER A 70 6.40 2.40 -14.08
CA SER A 70 6.35 2.03 -15.51
C SER A 70 7.66 2.35 -16.23
N ASP A 71 8.31 3.45 -15.81
CA ASP A 71 9.61 3.81 -16.34
C ASP A 71 10.68 2.79 -15.93
N PRO A 72 11.40 2.17 -16.90
CA PRO A 72 12.38 1.13 -16.61
C PRO A 72 13.55 1.59 -15.76
N VAL A 73 13.98 2.85 -15.88
CA VAL A 73 15.11 3.41 -15.11
C VAL A 73 14.70 3.57 -13.65
N SER A 74 13.55 4.19 -13.41
CA SER A 74 12.98 4.36 -12.06
C SER A 74 12.73 3.00 -11.39
N ARG A 75 12.16 2.06 -12.14
CA ARG A 75 11.92 0.69 -11.65
C ARG A 75 13.23 -0.03 -11.30
N GLY A 76 14.24 0.02 -12.20
CA GLY A 76 15.56 -0.58 -11.95
C GLY A 76 16.25 0.02 -10.72
N THR A 77 16.12 1.33 -10.53
CA THR A 77 16.64 2.01 -9.33
C THR A 77 15.91 1.54 -8.07
N GLY A 78 14.59 1.47 -8.10
CA GLY A 78 13.78 0.99 -6.97
C GLY A 78 14.14 -0.45 -6.58
N GLN A 79 14.35 -1.32 -7.56
CA GLN A 79 14.79 -2.70 -7.36
C GLN A 79 16.21 -2.77 -6.79
N ALA A 80 17.16 -2.05 -7.38
CA ALA A 80 18.57 -2.04 -6.94
C ALA A 80 18.73 -1.54 -5.49
N LEU A 81 17.89 -0.59 -5.07
CA LEU A 81 17.84 -0.09 -3.70
C LEU A 81 17.02 -0.98 -2.76
N GLY A 82 16.39 -2.04 -3.24
CA GLY A 82 15.54 -2.93 -2.45
C GLY A 82 14.28 -2.28 -1.88
N LEU A 83 13.78 -1.21 -2.52
CA LEU A 83 12.66 -0.44 -1.99
C LEU A 83 11.37 -1.26 -1.96
N TYR A 84 11.11 -2.02 -3.02
CA TYR A 84 9.89 -2.80 -3.19
C TYR A 84 9.81 -3.97 -2.20
N GLU A 85 10.90 -4.72 -2.08
CA GLU A 85 10.99 -5.82 -1.12
C GLU A 85 10.79 -5.33 0.32
N ARG A 86 11.49 -4.24 0.71
CA ARG A 86 11.37 -3.67 2.05
C ARG A 86 9.95 -3.21 2.37
N GLU A 87 9.27 -2.61 1.40
CA GLU A 87 7.89 -2.15 1.61
C GLU A 87 6.92 -3.34 1.76
N VAL A 88 7.06 -4.38 0.93
CA VAL A 88 6.27 -5.61 1.08
C VAL A 88 6.56 -6.26 2.43
N ARG A 89 7.82 -6.41 2.81
CA ARG A 89 8.20 -6.97 4.12
C ARG A 89 7.70 -6.13 5.30
N PHE A 90 7.68 -4.81 5.16
CA PHE A 90 7.07 -3.96 6.18
C PHE A 90 5.61 -4.36 6.43
N TYR A 91 4.80 -4.48 5.38
CA TYR A 91 3.38 -4.81 5.52
C TYR A 91 3.13 -6.26 5.93
N THR A 92 4.00 -7.19 5.58
CA THR A 92 3.83 -8.62 5.90
C THR A 92 4.44 -9.02 7.24
N GLU A 93 5.56 -8.42 7.64
CA GLU A 93 6.31 -8.85 8.81
C GLU A 93 6.20 -7.88 10.00
N LEU A 94 6.21 -6.56 9.74
CA LEU A 94 6.26 -5.54 10.79
C LEU A 94 4.90 -4.95 11.11
N ALA A 95 4.15 -4.47 10.11
CA ALA A 95 2.89 -3.78 10.31
C ALA A 95 1.89 -4.56 11.19
N PRO A 96 1.77 -5.90 11.10
CA PRO A 96 0.88 -6.67 11.98
C PRO A 96 1.26 -6.62 13.47
N ARG A 97 2.50 -6.26 13.78
CA ARG A 97 3.02 -6.18 15.15
C ARG A 97 3.01 -4.75 15.71
N LEU A 98 2.79 -3.76 14.85
CA LEU A 98 2.83 -2.36 15.19
C LEU A 98 1.43 -1.85 15.49
N GLY A 99 1.33 -1.01 16.50
CA GLY A 99 0.17 -0.15 16.68
C GLY A 99 0.38 1.17 15.94
N GLY A 100 -0.70 1.90 15.69
CA GLY A 100 -0.59 3.24 15.14
C GLY A 100 -1.26 3.39 13.76
N PRO A 101 -1.08 4.54 13.10
CA PRO A 101 -1.77 4.90 11.89
C PRO A 101 -1.09 4.27 10.66
N ILE A 102 -1.16 2.95 10.55
CA ILE A 102 -0.68 2.21 9.38
C ILE A 102 -1.90 1.84 8.55
N ALA A 103 -1.84 2.12 7.24
CA ALA A 103 -2.88 1.69 6.31
C ALA A 103 -3.03 0.16 6.36
N GLN A 104 -4.25 -0.34 6.41
CA GLN A 104 -4.50 -1.76 6.30
C GLN A 104 -3.98 -2.27 4.96
N CYS A 105 -3.26 -3.38 4.98
CA CYS A 105 -2.81 -4.06 3.77
C CYS A 105 -3.72 -5.26 3.49
N PHE A 106 -4.37 -5.25 2.34
CA PHE A 106 -5.24 -6.32 1.87
C PHE A 106 -4.48 -7.36 1.05
N HIS A 107 -3.45 -6.91 0.32
CA HIS A 107 -2.57 -7.78 -0.47
C HIS A 107 -1.16 -7.20 -0.53
N ALA A 108 -0.16 -8.07 -0.47
CA ALA A 108 1.24 -7.71 -0.65
C ALA A 108 1.97 -8.85 -1.36
N SER A 109 2.63 -8.55 -2.47
CA SER A 109 3.45 -9.51 -3.20
C SER A 109 4.69 -8.85 -3.79
N TYR A 110 5.77 -9.62 -3.90
CA TYR A 110 7.02 -9.20 -4.51
C TYR A 110 7.62 -10.37 -5.30
N GLN A 111 8.11 -10.08 -6.50
CA GLN A 111 8.80 -11.04 -7.38
C GLN A 111 10.27 -10.65 -7.51
N PRO A 112 11.20 -11.34 -6.85
CA PRO A 112 12.62 -11.00 -6.86
C PRO A 112 13.23 -11.02 -8.27
N GLU A 113 12.77 -11.94 -9.14
CA GLU A 113 13.29 -12.15 -10.47
C GLU A 113 13.03 -10.96 -11.40
N THR A 114 11.88 -10.32 -11.25
CA THR A 114 11.43 -9.19 -12.09
C THR A 114 11.50 -7.85 -11.40
N GLY A 115 11.60 -7.83 -10.07
CA GLY A 115 11.46 -6.63 -9.25
C GLY A 115 10.04 -6.07 -9.21
N MET A 116 9.06 -6.82 -9.71
CA MET A 116 7.67 -6.41 -9.65
C MET A 116 7.10 -6.62 -8.25
N PHE A 117 6.27 -5.70 -7.81
CA PHE A 117 5.57 -5.79 -6.54
C PHE A 117 4.15 -5.24 -6.65
N THR A 118 3.29 -5.69 -5.77
CA THR A 118 1.93 -5.20 -5.63
C THR A 118 1.62 -5.02 -4.16
N LEU A 119 1.09 -3.85 -3.81
CA LEU A 119 0.40 -3.63 -2.54
C LEU A 119 -1.03 -3.18 -2.83
N LEU A 120 -1.99 -3.74 -2.11
CA LEU A 120 -3.36 -3.25 -2.05
C LEU A 120 -3.59 -2.76 -0.63
N LEU A 121 -3.74 -1.45 -0.48
CA LEU A 121 -3.80 -0.77 0.81
C LEU A 121 -5.16 -0.09 0.99
N ASP A 122 -5.53 0.14 2.24
CA ASP A 122 -6.66 1.02 2.56
C ASP A 122 -6.41 2.44 2.05
N ASP A 123 -7.48 3.11 1.61
CA ASP A 123 -7.40 4.49 1.13
C ASP A 123 -7.57 5.47 2.29
N ALA A 124 -6.58 6.29 2.53
CA ALA A 124 -6.62 7.31 3.56
C ALA A 124 -7.56 8.48 3.26
N ALA A 125 -8.23 8.50 2.10
CA ALA A 125 -9.22 9.54 1.79
C ALA A 125 -10.29 9.64 2.92
N PRO A 126 -10.72 10.86 3.29
CA PRO A 126 -10.51 12.15 2.62
C PRO A 126 -9.25 12.92 3.05
N ALA A 127 -8.22 12.25 3.60
CA ALA A 127 -6.98 12.92 3.96
C ALA A 127 -6.32 13.56 2.72
N GLU A 128 -5.77 14.74 2.93
CA GLU A 128 -5.08 15.50 1.89
C GLU A 128 -3.58 15.21 1.92
N VAL A 129 -2.96 15.21 0.74
CA VAL A 129 -1.51 15.10 0.62
C VAL A 129 -0.87 16.44 1.00
N GLY A 130 0.14 16.41 1.87
CA GLY A 130 0.92 17.60 2.21
C GLY A 130 1.67 18.14 0.99
N ASP A 131 1.92 19.45 0.99
CA ASP A 131 2.67 20.15 -0.05
C ASP A 131 4.06 20.52 0.52
N GLU A 132 5.12 19.94 -0.05
CA GLU A 132 6.50 20.13 0.41
C GLU A 132 6.97 21.59 0.27
N ILE A 133 6.46 22.33 -0.72
CA ILE A 133 6.84 23.73 -0.96
C ILE A 133 6.11 24.65 0.03
N ARG A 134 4.84 24.36 0.29
CA ARG A 134 4.03 25.08 1.27
C ARG A 134 4.48 24.80 2.70
N GLY A 135 5.04 23.61 2.94
CA GLY A 135 5.47 23.16 4.25
C GLY A 135 4.32 22.72 5.14
N ALA A 136 4.63 22.51 6.42
CA ALA A 136 3.69 22.10 7.45
C ALA A 136 3.64 23.12 8.59
N THR A 137 2.52 23.21 9.28
CA THR A 137 2.41 24.00 10.51
C THR A 137 3.14 23.30 11.67
N ILE A 138 3.36 24.03 12.76
CA ILE A 138 3.93 23.44 13.99
C ILE A 138 2.97 22.36 14.55
N GLU A 139 1.68 22.60 14.45
CA GLU A 139 0.63 21.69 14.87
C GLU A 139 0.65 20.39 14.05
N ASP A 140 0.79 20.50 12.73
CA ASP A 140 0.91 19.33 11.84
C ASP A 140 2.17 18.52 12.16
N ALA A 141 3.29 19.20 12.36
CA ALA A 141 4.55 18.57 12.75
C ALA A 141 4.46 17.86 14.10
N ALA A 142 3.82 18.49 15.10
CA ALA A 142 3.61 17.89 16.41
C ALA A 142 2.71 16.65 16.34
N LEU A 143 1.66 16.71 15.50
CA LEU A 143 0.79 15.56 15.26
C LEU A 143 1.56 14.41 14.60
N ALA A 144 2.34 14.69 13.56
CA ALA A 144 3.17 13.69 12.87
C ALA A 144 4.17 13.02 13.83
N LEU A 145 4.88 13.80 14.65
CA LEU A 145 5.81 13.28 15.65
C LEU A 145 5.11 12.43 16.72
N THR A 146 3.91 12.83 17.11
CA THR A 146 3.09 12.04 18.04
C THR A 146 2.73 10.68 17.46
N GLN A 147 2.34 10.63 16.17
CA GLN A 147 2.03 9.38 15.49
C GLN A 147 3.29 8.51 15.28
N LEU A 148 4.43 9.12 14.97
CA LEU A 148 5.72 8.41 14.94
C LEU A 148 6.08 7.82 16.29
N GLY A 149 5.85 8.56 17.39
CA GLY A 149 6.05 8.05 18.73
C GLY A 149 5.17 6.84 19.06
N ARG A 150 3.93 6.82 18.59
CA ARG A 150 3.02 5.67 18.74
C ARG A 150 3.48 4.46 17.93
N LEU A 151 4.07 4.70 16.75
CA LEU A 151 4.61 3.64 15.89
C LEU A 151 5.91 3.06 16.45
N HIS A 152 6.86 3.91 16.86
CA HIS A 152 8.19 3.50 17.27
C HIS A 152 8.27 3.12 18.75
N GLY A 153 7.45 3.73 19.61
CA GLY A 153 7.50 3.55 21.07
C GLY A 153 7.44 2.07 21.49
N PRO A 154 6.52 1.25 20.98
CA PRO A 154 6.45 -0.16 21.35
C PRO A 154 7.68 -0.99 20.97
N LEU A 155 8.51 -0.48 20.04
CA LEU A 155 9.70 -1.17 19.54
C LEU A 155 10.97 -0.82 20.29
N ILE A 156 10.96 0.28 21.08
CA ILE A 156 12.12 0.73 21.85
C ILE A 156 12.42 -0.28 22.96
N GLY A 157 13.60 -0.91 22.88
CA GLY A 157 14.01 -1.94 23.82
C GLY A 157 13.36 -3.32 23.61
N SER A 158 12.67 -3.53 22.49
CA SER A 158 12.14 -4.84 22.15
C SER A 158 13.25 -5.77 21.67
N GLU A 159 13.37 -6.95 22.29
CA GLU A 159 14.29 -8.01 21.85
C GLU A 159 13.75 -8.84 20.66
N THR A 160 12.57 -8.48 20.14
CA THR A 160 11.86 -9.26 19.12
C THR A 160 11.91 -8.65 17.70
N LEU A 161 12.79 -7.67 17.49
CA LEU A 161 13.09 -7.09 16.17
C LEU A 161 14.37 -7.67 15.61
#